data_9eb020e5d30d9d57fc32fa7bd96840f4
#
_entry.id   9eb020e5d30d9d57fc32fa7bd96840f4
#
_cell.length_a   1.000
_cell.length_b   1.000
_cell.length_c   1.000
_cell.angle_alpha   90.00
_cell.angle_beta   90.00
_cell.angle_gamma   90.00
#
_symmetry.space_group_name_H-M   'P 1'
#
loop_
_entity.id
_entity.type
_entity.pdbx_description
1 polymer ?
#
loop_
_entity_poly.entity_id
_entity_poly.type
_entity_poly.pdbx_seq_one_letter_code
_entity_poly.pdbx_strand_id
1 'polypeptide(L)'
;AVMLVRFMGAEGQVQAGIWHHPFKDVPQWANKYIGWLYQNGLTSGMSKTRYGAKQNITLEQYAVFLSRAVCGNDNWQSNGIATADEVKLWDKDNRLFTRAAAIGMSTRALTLPCTRNSNTCTMARYLVDHGVFTPQQLLQAAWGVLLPEYRYLDNECYIYSTIAGVTVEKTDIGGLRNMTGTD
;
A
#
# COMPACT_ATOMS: atom_id res chain seq x y z
N ALA A 1 -7.63 -8.86 -7.28
CA ALA A 1 -7.58 -9.75 -6.10
C ALA A 1 -6.12 -10.04 -5.71
N VAL A 2 -5.36 -10.80 -6.52
CA VAL A 2 -3.99 -11.24 -6.15
C VAL A 2 -3.06 -10.07 -5.82
N MET A 3 -3.03 -9.04 -6.66
CA MET A 3 -2.19 -7.85 -6.42
C MET A 3 -2.52 -7.18 -5.07
N LEU A 4 -3.81 -7.10 -4.71
CA LEU A 4 -4.21 -6.51 -3.44
C LEU A 4 -3.79 -7.37 -2.25
N VAL A 5 -3.94 -8.69 -2.33
CA VAL A 5 -3.48 -9.62 -1.29
C VAL A 5 -1.96 -9.49 -1.08
N ARG A 6 -1.19 -9.40 -2.16
CA ARG A 6 0.27 -9.21 -2.10
C ARG A 6 0.64 -7.83 -1.55
N PHE A 7 -0.07 -6.79 -1.96
CA PHE A 7 0.11 -5.44 -1.40
C PHE A 7 -0.06 -5.44 0.13
N MET A 8 -1.00 -6.22 0.64
CA MET A 8 -1.24 -6.34 2.09
C MET A 8 -0.33 -7.34 2.79
N GLY A 9 0.57 -8.02 2.08
CA GLY A 9 1.44 -9.06 2.64
C GLY A 9 0.73 -10.32 3.11
N ALA A 10 -0.51 -10.53 2.67
CA ALA A 10 -1.37 -11.59 3.17
C ALA A 10 -1.25 -12.91 2.39
N GLU A 11 -0.34 -13.03 1.42
CA GLU A 11 -0.26 -14.23 0.56
C GLU A 11 -0.01 -15.51 1.37
N GLY A 12 0.85 -15.46 2.40
CA GLY A 12 1.07 -16.59 3.30
C GLY A 12 -0.19 -17.03 4.03
N GLN A 13 -0.97 -16.09 4.56
CA GLN A 13 -2.27 -16.37 5.21
C GLN A 13 -3.27 -16.97 4.23
N VAL A 14 -3.34 -16.41 3.01
CA VAL A 14 -4.24 -16.92 1.95
C VAL A 14 -3.92 -18.35 1.58
N GLN A 15 -2.64 -18.71 1.47
CA GLN A 15 -2.24 -20.06 1.09
C GLN A 15 -2.46 -21.07 2.22
N ALA A 16 -2.21 -20.69 3.47
CA ALA A 16 -2.36 -21.54 4.64
C ALA A 16 -3.82 -21.78 5.07
N GLY A 17 -4.70 -20.82 4.77
CA GLY A 17 -6.08 -20.85 5.24
C GLY A 17 -7.08 -21.49 4.28
N ILE A 18 -8.29 -21.71 4.80
CA ILE A 18 -9.48 -22.09 4.03
C ILE A 18 -10.41 -20.89 4.01
N TRP A 19 -10.71 -20.39 2.82
CA TRP A 19 -11.46 -19.17 2.63
C TRP A 19 -12.70 -19.42 1.77
N HIS A 20 -13.84 -18.93 2.21
CA HIS A 20 -15.14 -19.12 1.56
C HIS A 20 -15.69 -17.80 1.04
N HIS A 21 -16.41 -17.86 -0.06
CA HIS A 21 -17.17 -16.75 -0.65
C HIS A 21 -18.43 -17.29 -1.37
N PRO A 22 -19.46 -16.46 -1.58
CA PRO A 22 -20.69 -16.91 -2.21
C PRO A 22 -20.67 -16.87 -3.74
N PHE A 23 -19.58 -16.42 -4.37
CA PHE A 23 -19.53 -16.13 -5.80
C PHE A 23 -19.36 -17.41 -6.63
N LYS A 24 -20.15 -17.52 -7.73
CA LYS A 24 -20.18 -18.69 -8.62
C LYS A 24 -19.30 -18.55 -9.85
N ASP A 25 -18.84 -17.34 -10.18
CA ASP A 25 -18.07 -17.01 -11.38
C ASP A 25 -16.56 -16.88 -11.13
N VAL A 26 -16.08 -17.31 -9.99
CA VAL A 26 -14.66 -17.29 -9.62
C VAL A 26 -13.97 -18.55 -10.11
N PRO A 27 -12.85 -18.44 -10.86
CA PRO A 27 -12.08 -19.60 -11.25
C PRO A 27 -11.39 -20.24 -10.04
N GLN A 28 -11.23 -21.58 -10.07
CA GLN A 28 -10.73 -22.36 -8.93
C GLN A 28 -9.41 -21.82 -8.35
N TRP A 29 -8.47 -21.41 -9.18
CA TRP A 29 -7.17 -20.88 -8.76
C TRP A 29 -7.29 -19.57 -7.94
N ALA A 30 -8.36 -18.79 -8.14
CA ALA A 30 -8.58 -17.51 -7.47
C ALA A 30 -9.44 -17.62 -6.21
N ASN A 31 -10.04 -18.80 -5.95
CA ASN A 31 -10.98 -18.99 -4.84
C ASN A 31 -10.41 -18.55 -3.49
N LYS A 32 -9.17 -18.96 -3.16
CA LYS A 32 -8.54 -18.60 -1.90
C LYS A 32 -8.35 -17.09 -1.76
N TYR A 33 -7.88 -16.43 -2.81
CA TYR A 33 -7.65 -14.98 -2.81
C TYR A 33 -8.94 -14.19 -2.63
N ILE A 34 -9.96 -14.55 -3.39
CA ILE A 34 -11.27 -13.88 -3.35
C ILE A 34 -12.00 -14.19 -2.05
N GLY A 35 -11.91 -15.42 -1.55
CA GLY A 35 -12.47 -15.80 -0.27
C GLY A 35 -11.85 -15.01 0.88
N TRP A 36 -10.52 -14.88 0.91
CA TRP A 36 -9.84 -14.06 1.91
C TRP A 36 -10.27 -12.59 1.83
N LEU A 37 -10.29 -11.99 0.64
CA LEU A 37 -10.75 -10.61 0.46
C LEU A 37 -12.19 -10.41 0.92
N TYR A 38 -13.07 -11.37 0.64
CA TYR A 38 -14.47 -11.32 1.04
C TYR A 38 -14.64 -11.37 2.56
N GLN A 39 -13.98 -12.32 3.22
CA GLN A 39 -14.09 -12.49 4.68
C GLN A 39 -13.41 -11.36 5.46
N ASN A 40 -12.45 -10.65 4.85
CA ASN A 40 -11.83 -9.46 5.43
C ASN A 40 -12.53 -8.14 5.03
N GLY A 41 -13.72 -8.19 4.42
CA GLY A 41 -14.50 -7.00 4.06
C GLY A 41 -13.92 -6.16 2.91
N LEU A 42 -12.90 -6.66 2.22
CA LEU A 42 -12.20 -5.92 1.15
C LEU A 42 -12.95 -5.97 -0.19
N THR A 43 -13.88 -6.90 -0.33
CA THR A 43 -14.76 -7.00 -1.49
C THR A 43 -16.14 -7.50 -1.09
N SER A 44 -17.18 -7.01 -1.77
CA SER A 44 -18.55 -7.52 -1.67
C SER A 44 -19.03 -8.18 -2.97
N GLY A 45 -18.17 -8.20 -4.00
CA GLY A 45 -18.53 -8.64 -5.34
C GLY A 45 -19.44 -7.63 -6.06
N MET A 46 -19.88 -7.98 -7.25
CA MET A 46 -20.83 -7.19 -8.05
C MET A 46 -22.29 -7.48 -7.66
N SER A 47 -22.56 -8.65 -7.09
CA SER A 47 -23.84 -9.06 -6.53
C SER A 47 -23.62 -10.15 -5.48
N LYS A 48 -24.69 -10.59 -4.82
CA LYS A 48 -24.64 -11.64 -3.79
C LYS A 48 -23.92 -12.92 -4.25
N THR A 49 -23.96 -13.25 -5.54
CA THR A 49 -23.39 -14.51 -6.08
C THR A 49 -22.42 -14.30 -7.26
N ARG A 50 -22.10 -13.05 -7.61
CA ARG A 50 -21.26 -12.73 -8.75
C ARG A 50 -20.12 -11.79 -8.33
N TYR A 51 -18.89 -12.21 -8.55
CA TYR A 51 -17.70 -11.42 -8.33
C TYR A 51 -17.35 -10.51 -9.51
N GLY A 52 -17.53 -10.97 -10.74
CA GLY A 52 -17.08 -10.32 -11.96
C GLY A 52 -15.67 -10.74 -12.39
N ALA A 53 -15.25 -11.97 -12.09
CA ALA A 53 -13.87 -12.43 -12.25
C ALA A 53 -13.31 -12.31 -13.69
N LYS A 54 -14.16 -12.29 -14.69
CA LYS A 54 -13.78 -12.13 -16.12
C LYS A 54 -13.89 -10.69 -16.62
N GLN A 55 -14.30 -9.76 -15.76
CA GLN A 55 -14.43 -8.37 -16.14
C GLN A 55 -13.13 -7.61 -15.87
N ASN A 56 -12.82 -6.66 -16.74
CA ASN A 56 -11.74 -5.73 -16.48
C ASN A 56 -12.14 -4.82 -15.32
N ILE A 57 -11.24 -4.64 -14.38
CA ILE A 57 -11.40 -3.69 -13.29
C ILE A 57 -11.15 -2.28 -13.81
N THR A 58 -11.94 -1.30 -13.38
CA THR A 58 -11.67 0.10 -13.67
C THR A 58 -10.68 0.68 -12.66
N LEU A 59 -10.13 1.83 -12.99
CA LEU A 59 -9.21 2.59 -12.14
C LEU A 59 -9.88 2.96 -10.80
N GLU A 60 -11.14 3.43 -10.86
CA GLU A 60 -11.91 3.78 -9.69
C GLU A 60 -12.18 2.57 -8.79
N GLN A 61 -12.51 1.43 -9.37
CA GLN A 61 -12.70 0.19 -8.62
C GLN A 61 -11.41 -0.25 -7.90
N TYR A 62 -10.26 -0.06 -8.56
CA TYR A 62 -8.98 -0.38 -7.93
C TYR A 62 -8.62 0.60 -6.82
N ALA A 63 -8.90 1.90 -6.99
CA ALA A 63 -8.74 2.90 -5.95
C ALA A 63 -9.57 2.56 -4.70
N VAL A 64 -10.81 2.10 -4.91
CA VAL A 64 -11.66 1.59 -3.83
C VAL A 64 -11.03 0.42 -3.08
N PHE A 65 -10.45 -0.53 -3.78
CA PHE A 65 -9.76 -1.65 -3.13
C PHE A 65 -8.54 -1.20 -2.32
N LEU A 66 -7.75 -0.28 -2.85
CA LEU A 66 -6.61 0.30 -2.12
C LEU A 66 -7.07 1.06 -0.88
N SER A 67 -8.12 1.88 -1.01
CA SER A 67 -8.68 2.63 0.12
C SER A 67 -9.13 1.68 1.25
N ARG A 68 -9.85 0.62 0.92
CA ARG A 68 -10.23 -0.41 1.90
C ARG A 68 -9.02 -1.08 2.54
N ALA A 69 -8.00 -1.38 1.75
CA ALA A 69 -6.77 -1.98 2.25
C ALA A 69 -6.04 -1.05 3.23
N VAL A 70 -6.00 0.24 2.97
CA VAL A 70 -5.33 1.25 3.80
C VAL A 70 -6.16 1.63 5.02
N CYS A 71 -7.44 1.93 4.83
CA CYS A 71 -8.31 2.44 5.90
C CYS A 71 -8.92 1.34 6.78
N GLY A 72 -9.04 0.11 6.27
CA GLY A 72 -9.49 -1.04 7.06
C GLY A 72 -10.96 -1.06 7.45
N ASN A 73 -11.80 -0.16 6.91
CA ASN A 73 -13.21 -0.05 7.27
C ASN A 73 -14.13 0.19 6.06
N ASP A 74 -15.45 0.15 6.32
CA ASP A 74 -16.53 0.18 5.33
C ASP A 74 -16.87 1.57 4.77
N ASN A 75 -16.26 2.65 5.25
CA ASN A 75 -16.55 4.03 4.83
C ASN A 75 -15.88 4.46 3.51
N TRP A 76 -15.68 3.52 2.62
CA TRP A 76 -14.95 3.70 1.38
C TRP A 76 -15.65 4.58 0.34
N GLN A 77 -16.99 4.69 0.37
CA GLN A 77 -17.75 5.41 -0.67
C GLN A 77 -17.51 6.92 -0.68
N SER A 78 -17.31 7.52 0.49
CA SER A 78 -17.08 8.96 0.62
C SER A 78 -15.59 9.33 0.63
N ASN A 79 -14.72 8.47 1.16
CA ASN A 79 -13.33 8.81 1.40
C ASN A 79 -12.36 8.22 0.35
N GLY A 80 -12.67 7.07 -0.26
CA GLY A 80 -11.72 6.38 -1.14
C GLY A 80 -11.45 7.13 -2.44
N ILE A 81 -12.47 7.68 -3.09
CA ILE A 81 -12.31 8.44 -4.34
C ILE A 81 -11.73 9.82 -4.04
N ALA A 82 -12.23 10.50 -2.99
CA ALA A 82 -11.69 11.80 -2.58
C ALA A 82 -10.21 11.69 -2.20
N THR A 83 -9.85 10.71 -1.37
CA THR A 83 -8.46 10.47 -0.97
C THR A 83 -7.58 10.13 -2.18
N ALA A 84 -8.07 9.37 -3.14
CA ALA A 84 -7.34 9.06 -4.36
C ALA A 84 -7.12 10.31 -5.24
N ASP A 85 -8.11 11.19 -5.32
CA ASP A 85 -8.00 12.48 -6.01
C ASP A 85 -7.04 13.42 -5.29
N GLU A 86 -7.15 13.57 -3.98
CA GLU A 86 -6.32 14.44 -3.15
C GLU A 86 -4.84 14.09 -3.21
N VAL A 87 -4.52 12.79 -3.17
CA VAL A 87 -3.13 12.31 -3.21
C VAL A 87 -2.64 12.02 -4.62
N LYS A 88 -3.41 12.36 -5.64
CA LYS A 88 -3.06 12.16 -7.06
C LYS A 88 -2.63 10.72 -7.35
N LEU A 89 -3.36 9.75 -6.81
CA LEU A 89 -3.07 8.33 -7.04
C LEU A 89 -3.19 7.92 -8.51
N TRP A 90 -3.91 8.72 -9.30
CA TRP A 90 -4.10 8.47 -10.73
C TRP A 90 -3.86 9.71 -11.59
N ASP A 91 -3.61 9.46 -12.85
CA ASP A 91 -3.69 10.46 -13.90
C ASP A 91 -5.10 10.40 -14.52
N LYS A 92 -5.90 11.45 -14.33
CA LYS A 92 -7.29 11.52 -14.84
C LYS A 92 -7.36 11.45 -16.37
N ASP A 93 -6.29 11.80 -17.06
CA ASP A 93 -6.22 11.77 -18.52
C ASP A 93 -5.92 10.38 -19.07
N ASN A 94 -5.43 9.44 -18.24
CA ASN A 94 -5.11 8.09 -18.66
C ASN A 94 -6.29 7.13 -18.44
N ARG A 95 -7.16 7.03 -19.43
CA ARG A 95 -8.40 6.22 -19.39
C ARG A 95 -8.17 4.71 -19.39
N LEU A 96 -6.96 4.24 -19.64
CA LEU A 96 -6.63 2.81 -19.68
C LEU A 96 -6.02 2.37 -18.36
N PHE A 97 -6.77 1.63 -17.56
CA PHE A 97 -6.24 1.00 -16.36
C PHE A 97 -5.36 -0.20 -16.72
N THR A 98 -4.07 -0.02 -16.62
CA THR A 98 -3.04 -1.02 -16.92
C THR A 98 -2.44 -1.60 -15.64
N ARG A 99 -1.66 -2.69 -15.77
CA ARG A 99 -0.85 -3.21 -14.65
C ARG A 99 0.13 -2.18 -14.13
N ALA A 100 0.73 -1.38 -15.01
CA ALA A 100 1.63 -0.31 -14.61
C ALA A 100 0.91 0.76 -13.77
N ALA A 101 -0.29 1.17 -14.19
CA ALA A 101 -1.14 2.08 -13.41
C ALA A 101 -1.48 1.49 -12.03
N ALA A 102 -1.84 0.21 -11.95
CA ALA A 102 -2.12 -0.46 -10.69
C ALA A 102 -0.89 -0.48 -9.76
N ILE A 103 0.30 -0.74 -10.28
CA ILE A 103 1.56 -0.71 -9.51
C ILE A 103 1.81 0.72 -9.00
N GLY A 104 1.74 1.73 -9.88
CA GLY A 104 1.94 3.13 -9.50
C GLY A 104 0.97 3.59 -8.40
N MET A 105 -0.31 3.25 -8.53
CA MET A 105 -1.31 3.53 -7.49
C MET A 105 -0.99 2.81 -6.18
N SER A 106 -0.61 1.54 -6.22
CA SER A 106 -0.23 0.78 -5.02
C SER A 106 0.98 1.39 -4.33
N THR A 107 2.00 1.80 -5.10
CA THR A 107 3.19 2.45 -4.53
C THR A 107 2.85 3.78 -3.87
N ARG A 108 2.02 4.61 -4.50
CA ARG A 108 1.55 5.86 -3.90
C ARG A 108 0.69 5.62 -2.65
N ALA A 109 -0.12 4.56 -2.65
CA ALA A 109 -0.93 4.20 -1.48
C ALA A 109 -0.08 3.88 -0.23
N LEU A 110 1.20 3.55 -0.37
CA LEU A 110 2.13 3.36 0.75
C LEU A 110 2.33 4.65 1.58
N THR A 111 2.16 5.82 0.98
CA THR A 111 2.29 7.11 1.69
C THR A 111 1.03 7.51 2.44
N LEU A 112 -0.09 6.84 2.22
CA LEU A 112 -1.37 7.20 2.84
C LEU A 112 -1.39 6.84 4.32
N PRO A 113 -2.09 7.64 5.14
CA PRO A 113 -2.35 7.29 6.54
C PRO A 113 -3.10 5.97 6.64
N CYS A 114 -2.56 5.03 7.42
CA CYS A 114 -3.18 3.75 7.70
C CYS A 114 -3.97 3.86 9.01
N THR A 115 -5.28 3.63 8.96
CA THR A 115 -6.15 3.71 10.13
C THR A 115 -6.52 2.34 10.71
N ARG A 116 -5.87 1.27 10.24
CA ARG A 116 -6.15 -0.12 10.68
C ARG A 116 -5.86 -0.37 12.14
N ASN A 117 -4.89 0.31 12.69
CA ASN A 117 -4.57 0.31 14.12
C ASN A 117 -4.69 1.74 14.62
N SER A 118 -5.03 1.92 15.88
CA SER A 118 -5.23 3.23 16.53
C SER A 118 -4.04 4.19 16.43
N ASN A 119 -2.91 3.76 15.89
CA ASN A 119 -1.73 4.57 15.63
C ASN A 119 -1.80 5.12 14.20
N THR A 120 -1.79 6.44 14.09
CA THR A 120 -1.71 7.14 12.81
C THR A 120 -0.30 6.98 12.24
N CYS A 121 -0.11 6.00 11.38
CA CYS A 121 1.14 5.79 10.63
C CYS A 121 0.82 5.67 9.13
N THR A 122 1.84 5.73 8.28
CA THR A 122 1.63 5.46 6.85
C THR A 122 1.41 3.96 6.61
N MET A 123 0.80 3.62 5.47
CA MET A 123 0.64 2.21 5.08
C MET A 123 2.01 1.51 4.93
N ALA A 124 3.04 2.21 4.44
CA ALA A 124 4.39 1.66 4.37
C ALA A 124 4.91 1.28 5.76
N ARG A 125 4.77 2.17 6.75
CA ARG A 125 5.19 1.90 8.12
C ARG A 125 4.43 0.72 8.72
N TYR A 126 3.12 0.70 8.54
CA TYR A 126 2.29 -0.43 8.97
C TYR A 126 2.80 -1.78 8.41
N LEU A 127 3.10 -1.83 7.10
CA LEU A 127 3.57 -3.06 6.44
C LEU A 127 4.97 -3.49 6.91
N VAL A 128 5.87 -2.55 7.15
CA VAL A 128 7.20 -2.83 7.73
C VAL A 128 7.08 -3.38 9.14
N ASP A 129 6.26 -2.75 9.99
CA ASP A 129 6.06 -3.17 11.38
C ASP A 129 5.40 -4.57 11.48
N HIS A 130 4.68 -4.98 10.43
CA HIS A 130 4.08 -6.31 10.32
C HIS A 130 4.94 -7.31 9.53
N GLY A 131 6.19 -6.94 9.20
CA GLY A 131 7.16 -7.84 8.56
C GLY A 131 6.85 -8.21 7.11
N VAL A 132 6.02 -7.42 6.41
CA VAL A 132 5.66 -7.66 5.01
C VAL A 132 6.84 -7.41 4.09
N PHE A 133 7.62 -6.37 4.38
CA PHE A 133 8.89 -6.06 3.73
C PHE A 133 9.80 -5.29 4.67
N THR A 134 11.10 -5.28 4.35
CA THR A 134 12.09 -4.52 5.10
C THR A 134 12.21 -3.08 4.60
N PRO A 135 12.77 -2.15 5.42
CA PRO A 135 13.09 -0.80 4.95
C PRO A 135 13.93 -0.76 3.68
N GLN A 136 14.90 -1.68 3.54
CA GLN A 136 15.75 -1.80 2.36
C GLN A 136 14.97 -2.24 1.12
N GLN A 137 14.03 -3.17 1.27
CA GLN A 137 13.13 -3.56 0.18
C GLN A 137 12.22 -2.41 -0.25
N LEU A 138 11.75 -1.59 0.72
CA LEU A 138 10.97 -0.40 0.42
C LEU A 138 11.81 0.60 -0.40
N LEU A 139 13.05 0.85 0.01
CA LEU A 139 13.97 1.74 -0.72
C LEU A 139 14.17 1.28 -2.16
N GLN A 140 14.42 -0.02 -2.36
CA GLN A 140 14.62 -0.59 -3.70
C GLN A 140 13.36 -0.50 -4.57
N ALA A 141 12.18 -0.82 -4.02
CA ALA A 141 10.92 -0.83 -4.74
C ALA A 141 10.37 0.58 -5.03
N ALA A 142 10.64 1.54 -4.14
CA ALA A 142 10.14 2.90 -4.26
C ALA A 142 11.04 3.81 -5.11
N TRP A 143 12.23 3.34 -5.50
CA TRP A 143 13.19 4.12 -6.27
C TRP A 143 12.58 4.70 -7.54
N GLY A 144 12.66 6.03 -7.67
CA GLY A 144 12.10 6.76 -8.82
C GLY A 144 10.58 7.04 -8.75
N VAL A 145 9.87 6.50 -7.75
CA VAL A 145 8.42 6.74 -7.54
C VAL A 145 8.16 7.55 -6.27
N LEU A 146 8.83 7.18 -5.19
CA LEU A 146 8.79 7.91 -3.91
C LEU A 146 10.19 8.47 -3.65
N LEU A 147 10.26 9.78 -3.42
CA LEU A 147 11.51 10.43 -3.06
C LEU A 147 11.75 10.28 -1.56
N PRO A 148 13.00 9.99 -1.12
CA PRO A 148 13.33 10.00 0.29
C PRO A 148 13.27 11.41 0.85
N GLU A 149 12.75 11.53 2.06
CA GLU A 149 12.83 12.73 2.88
C GLU A 149 14.04 12.60 3.81
N TYR A 150 14.79 13.68 3.98
CA TYR A 150 15.95 13.72 4.84
C TYR A 150 15.64 14.46 6.14
N ARG A 151 15.99 13.86 7.27
CA ARG A 151 15.90 14.47 8.59
C ARG A 151 17.28 14.58 9.22
N TYR A 152 17.62 15.77 9.63
CA TYR A 152 18.77 16.05 10.50
C TYR A 152 18.27 16.29 11.91
N LEU A 153 18.87 15.59 12.89
CA LEU A 153 18.62 15.81 14.31
C LEU A 153 19.85 16.46 14.91
N ASP A 154 19.71 17.69 15.41
CA ASP A 154 20.82 18.53 15.90
C ASP A 154 21.70 17.87 16.97
N ASN A 155 21.15 16.95 17.77
CA ASN A 155 21.87 16.24 18.82
C ASN A 155 22.49 14.93 18.37
N GLU A 156 22.28 14.53 17.12
CA GLU A 156 22.80 13.29 16.56
C GLU A 156 23.68 13.59 15.35
N CYS A 157 24.81 12.88 15.25
CA CYS A 157 25.71 12.99 14.09
C CYS A 157 25.21 12.14 12.92
N TYR A 158 23.89 12.13 12.66
CA TYR A 158 23.29 11.28 11.63
C TYR A 158 22.29 12.04 10.79
N ILE A 159 22.27 11.70 9.49
CA ILE A 159 21.18 12.04 8.59
C ILE A 159 20.33 10.79 8.41
N TYR A 160 19.03 10.92 8.59
CA TYR A 160 18.05 9.86 8.35
C TYR A 160 17.34 10.10 7.03
N SER A 161 17.38 9.10 6.16
CA SER A 161 16.56 9.08 4.96
C SER A 161 15.28 8.32 5.25
N THR A 162 14.13 8.93 5.00
CA THR A 162 12.82 8.30 5.20
C THR A 162 12.04 8.23 3.90
N ILE A 163 11.35 7.13 3.68
CA ILE A 163 10.39 6.98 2.58
C ILE A 163 9.05 6.61 3.20
N ALA A 164 8.01 7.40 2.91
CA ALA A 164 6.67 7.18 3.43
C ALA A 164 6.63 6.94 4.95
N GLY A 165 7.43 7.71 5.70
CA GLY A 165 7.50 7.61 7.16
C GLY A 165 8.32 6.43 7.70
N VAL A 166 8.99 5.66 6.84
CA VAL A 166 9.89 4.56 7.22
C VAL A 166 11.33 5.01 7.06
N THR A 167 12.14 4.91 8.12
CA THR A 167 13.59 5.15 8.01
C THR A 167 14.22 4.02 7.20
N VAL A 168 14.77 4.36 6.04
CA VAL A 168 15.38 3.40 5.11
C VAL A 168 16.89 3.43 5.17
N GLU A 169 17.47 4.55 5.59
CA GLU A 169 18.92 4.74 5.70
C GLU A 169 19.24 5.65 6.88
N LYS A 170 20.39 5.39 7.51
CA LYS A 170 20.97 6.23 8.56
C LYS A 170 22.44 6.46 8.20
N THR A 171 22.79 7.69 7.87
CA THR A 171 24.15 8.08 7.47
C THR A 171 24.84 8.82 8.60
N ASP A 172 26.00 8.32 9.04
CA ASP A 172 26.85 9.00 10.03
C ASP A 172 27.55 10.20 9.37
N ILE A 173 27.34 11.38 9.94
CA ILE A 173 27.97 12.64 9.52
C ILE A 173 28.93 13.20 10.57
N GLY A 174 29.23 12.42 11.62
CA GLY A 174 30.13 12.86 12.71
C GLY A 174 31.50 13.32 12.20
N GLY A 175 32.01 12.72 11.14
CA GLY A 175 33.23 13.15 10.48
C GLY A 175 33.17 14.52 9.81
N LEU A 176 31.99 14.97 9.40
CA LEU A 176 31.79 16.28 8.76
C LEU A 176 31.73 17.42 9.78
N ARG A 177 31.30 17.18 11.01
CA ARG A 177 31.32 18.20 12.09
C ARG A 177 32.73 18.68 12.41
N ASN A 178 33.73 17.81 12.29
CA ASN A 178 35.13 18.17 12.54
C ASN A 178 35.74 19.00 11.40
N MET A 179 35.08 19.11 10.24
CA MET A 179 35.56 19.90 9.09
C MET A 179 34.99 21.34 9.06
N THR A 180 33.94 21.61 9.86
CA THR A 180 33.35 22.96 9.97
C THR A 180 33.71 23.67 11.27
N GLY A 181 34.67 23.14 12.02
CA GLY A 181 35.23 23.79 13.20
C GLY A 181 35.92 25.08 12.76
N THR A 182 35.24 26.19 12.95
CA THR A 182 35.85 27.50 13.00
C THR A 182 36.75 27.53 14.22
N ASP A 183 38.04 27.72 14.01
CA ASP A 183 38.99 28.20 15.01
C ASP A 183 38.56 29.55 15.55
#